data_b0df721152e89d197308a7c8c2e1e36e
#
_entry.id   b0df721152e89d197308a7c8c2e1e36e
#
_cell.length_a   1.000
_cell.length_b   1.000
_cell.length_c   1.000
_cell.angle_alpha   90.00
_cell.angle_beta   90.00
_cell.angle_gamma   90.00
#
_symmetry.space_group_name_H-M   'P 1'
#
loop_
_entity.id
_entity.type
_entity.pdbx_description
1 polymer ?
#
loop_
_entity_poly.entity_id
_entity_poly.type
_entity_poly.pdbx_seq_one_letter_code
_entity_poly.pdbx_strand_id
1 'polypeptide(L)' 'MRLDKFLKVSRIIKRRTVAKEACDKGIVTINGKLAKSSSEVNIGDILKIQFGEKLMKFEIKEIKEHVLKNDAKEMFEIIE' A
#
# COMPACT_ATOMS: atom_id res chain seq x y z
N MET A 1 6.41 -3.96 -8.88
CA MET A 1 4.94 -3.71 -8.88
C MET A 1 4.68 -2.26 -8.52
N ARG A 2 3.72 -1.63 -9.18
CA ARG A 2 3.33 -0.26 -8.86
C ARG A 2 2.61 -0.21 -7.52
N LEU A 3 2.78 0.90 -6.82
CA LEU A 3 2.15 1.12 -5.51
C LEU A 3 0.63 1.01 -5.56
N ASP A 4 -0.02 1.62 -6.56
CA ASP A 4 -1.47 1.58 -6.67
C ASP A 4 -1.99 0.14 -6.85
N LYS A 5 -1.27 -0.67 -7.62
CA LYS A 5 -1.63 -2.08 -7.79
C LYS A 5 -1.41 -2.86 -6.50
N PHE A 6 -0.29 -2.63 -5.81
CA PHE A 6 -0.02 -3.29 -4.53
C PHE A 6 -1.12 -3.02 -3.50
N LEU A 7 -1.52 -1.76 -3.38
CA LEU A 7 -2.58 -1.37 -2.44
C LEU A 7 -3.90 -2.09 -2.73
N LYS A 8 -4.21 -2.26 -4.01
CA LYS A 8 -5.43 -2.98 -4.43
C LYS A 8 -5.31 -4.49 -4.20
N VAL A 9 -4.22 -5.10 -4.65
CA VAL A 9 -4.02 -6.55 -4.56
C VAL A 9 -3.95 -6.99 -3.09
N SER A 10 -3.25 -6.23 -2.25
CA SER A 10 -3.15 -6.50 -0.81
C SER A 10 -4.44 -6.20 -0.04
N ARG A 11 -5.41 -5.55 -0.70
CA ARG A 11 -6.69 -5.14 -0.13
C ARG A 11 -6.58 -4.10 0.99
N ILE A 12 -5.43 -3.44 1.10
CA ILE A 12 -5.28 -2.28 1.97
C ILE A 12 -6.27 -1.20 1.51
N ILE A 13 -6.35 -0.99 0.19
CA ILE A 13 -7.37 -0.15 -0.45
C ILE A 13 -8.06 -1.01 -1.50
N LYS A 14 -9.35 -1.22 -1.38
CA LYS A 14 -10.09 -2.18 -2.21
C LYS A 14 -10.14 -1.85 -3.70
N ARG A 15 -10.08 -0.56 -4.06
CA ARG A 15 -10.19 -0.12 -5.45
C ARG A 15 -8.90 0.57 -5.89
N ARG A 16 -8.40 0.19 -7.06
CA ARG A 16 -7.17 0.77 -7.59
C ARG A 16 -7.30 2.27 -7.87
N THR A 17 -8.48 2.72 -8.31
CA THR A 17 -8.75 4.14 -8.53
C THR A 17 -8.65 4.94 -7.24
N VAL A 18 -9.16 4.40 -6.14
CA VAL A 18 -9.06 5.03 -4.82
C VAL A 18 -7.60 5.05 -4.35
N ALA A 19 -6.86 3.97 -4.59
CA ALA A 19 -5.44 3.90 -4.27
C ALA A 19 -4.66 4.99 -5.02
N LYS A 20 -4.95 5.16 -6.30
CA LYS A 20 -4.32 6.19 -7.12
C LYS A 20 -4.63 7.59 -6.58
N GLU A 21 -5.89 7.84 -6.24
CA GLU A 21 -6.31 9.13 -5.66
C GLU A 21 -5.59 9.41 -4.34
N ALA A 22 -5.43 8.41 -3.48
CA ALA A 22 -4.70 8.56 -2.22
C ALA A 22 -3.26 8.97 -2.47
N CYS A 23 -2.60 8.34 -3.43
CA CYS A 23 -1.23 8.71 -3.80
C CYS A 23 -1.17 10.15 -4.36
N ASP A 24 -2.12 10.51 -5.23
CA ASP A 24 -2.18 11.84 -5.84
C ASP A 24 -2.43 12.93 -4.79
N LYS A 25 -3.13 12.60 -3.71
CA LYS A 25 -3.38 13.54 -2.60
C LYS A 25 -2.21 13.65 -1.64
N GLY A 26 -1.16 12.87 -1.83
CA GLY A 26 0.03 12.93 -0.99
C GLY A 26 -0.14 12.30 0.39
N ILE A 27 -1.08 11.38 0.55
CA ILE A 27 -1.32 10.74 1.85
C ILE A 27 -0.60 9.39 2.00
N VAL A 28 0.17 8.97 1.00
CA VAL A 28 0.93 7.72 1.02
C VAL A 28 2.41 8.02 0.91
N THR A 29 3.20 7.47 1.82
CA THR A 29 4.67 7.54 1.75
C THR A 29 5.26 6.13 1.73
N ILE A 30 6.43 6.00 1.10
CA ILE A 30 7.23 4.79 1.13
C ILE A 30 8.55 5.14 1.80
N ASN A 31 8.86 4.47 2.90
CA ASN A 31 10.09 4.71 3.66
C ASN A 31 10.27 6.20 4.00
N GLY A 32 9.19 6.86 4.33
CA GLY A 32 9.21 8.27 4.74
C GLY A 32 9.19 9.28 3.59
N LYS A 33 9.21 8.83 2.34
CA LYS A 33 9.19 9.71 1.17
C LYS A 33 7.82 9.69 0.51
N LEU A 34 7.35 10.84 0.06
CA LEU A 34 6.09 10.95 -0.64
C LEU A 34 6.11 10.06 -1.88
N ALA A 35 5.10 9.21 -2.02
CA ALA A 35 5.02 8.25 -3.11
C ALA A 35 4.01 8.67 -4.16
N LYS A 36 4.25 8.24 -5.40
CA LYS A 36 3.31 8.39 -6.51
C LYS A 36 2.61 7.05 -6.73
N SER A 37 1.46 7.06 -7.40
CA SER A 37 0.75 5.83 -7.73
C SER A 37 1.60 4.86 -8.54
N SER A 38 2.53 5.39 -9.36
CA SER A 38 3.44 4.61 -10.18
C SER A 38 4.74 4.20 -9.47
N SER A 39 4.94 4.62 -8.22
CA SER A 39 6.14 4.26 -7.47
C SER A 39 6.27 2.74 -7.34
N GLU A 40 7.50 2.24 -7.47
CA GLU A 40 7.80 0.82 -7.31
C GLU A 40 7.83 0.45 -5.84
N VAL A 41 7.18 -0.68 -5.48
CA VAL A 41 7.24 -1.21 -4.12
C VAL A 41 8.13 -2.43 -4.07
N ASN A 42 8.79 -2.62 -2.93
CA ASN A 42 9.70 -3.75 -2.69
C ASN A 42 9.40 -4.37 -1.33
N ILE A 43 9.73 -5.64 -1.20
CA ILE A 43 9.62 -6.35 0.09
C ILE A 43 10.49 -5.62 1.12
N GLY A 44 9.93 -5.39 2.30
CA GLY A 44 10.60 -4.65 3.37
C GLY A 44 10.30 -3.17 3.41
N ASP A 45 9.66 -2.61 2.37
CA ASP A 45 9.27 -1.21 2.36
C ASP A 45 8.22 -0.93 3.44
N ILE A 46 8.30 0.26 4.03
CA ILE A 46 7.35 0.72 5.03
C ILE A 46 6.43 1.76 4.38
N LEU A 47 5.15 1.41 4.31
CA LEU A 47 4.12 2.31 3.79
C LEU A 47 3.45 3.03 4.97
N LYS A 48 3.28 4.34 4.84
CA LYS A 48 2.45 5.12 5.78
C LYS A 48 1.30 5.69 4.98
N ILE A 49 0.08 5.48 5.46
CA ILE A 49 -1.12 5.96 4.81
C ILE A 49 -1.96 6.73 5.82
N GLN A 50 -2.35 7.94 5.47
CA GLN A 50 -3.22 8.78 6.30
C GLN A 50 -4.68 8.52 5.93
N PHE A 51 -5.40 7.83 6.79
CA PHE A 51 -6.84 7.60 6.62
C PHE A 51 -7.59 8.58 7.53
N GLY A 52 -7.99 9.73 6.97
CA GLY A 52 -8.61 10.78 7.76
C GLY A 52 -7.66 11.25 8.86
N GLU A 53 -8.03 11.09 10.13
CA GLU A 53 -7.18 11.46 11.26
C GLU A 53 -6.26 10.34 11.71
N LYS A 54 -6.39 9.16 11.12
CA LYS A 54 -5.63 7.98 11.53
C LYS A 54 -4.47 7.74 10.59
N LEU A 55 -3.27 7.62 11.14
CA LEU A 55 -2.07 7.24 10.38
C LEU A 55 -1.83 5.75 10.60
N MET A 56 -1.75 5.01 9.50
CA MET A 56 -1.44 3.58 9.56
C MET A 56 -0.12 3.29 8.86
N LYS A 57 0.65 2.37 9.44
CA LYS A 57 1.92 1.92 8.90
C LYS A 57 1.82 0.45 8.54
N PHE A 58 2.38 0.10 7.38
CA PHE A 58 2.40 -1.29 6.90
C PHE A 58 3.80 -1.62 6.43
N GLU A 59 4.27 -2.82 6.76
CA GLU A 59 5.49 -3.35 6.18
C GLU A 59 5.12 -4.32 5.07
N ILE A 60 5.73 -4.19 3.89
CA ILE A 60 5.50 -5.10 2.77
C ILE A 60 6.26 -6.39 3.01
N LYS A 61 5.54 -7.51 3.11
CA LYS A 61 6.11 -8.84 3.37
C LYS A 61 6.22 -9.69 2.12
N GLU A 62 5.25 -9.60 1.21
CA GLU A 62 5.22 -10.34 -0.03
C GLU A 62 4.65 -9.49 -1.14
N ILE A 63 5.11 -9.73 -2.37
CA ILE A 63 4.58 -9.07 -3.56
C ILE A 63 4.12 -10.16 -4.52
N LYS A 64 2.81 -10.21 -4.75
CA LYS A 64 2.17 -11.19 -5.63
C LYS A 64 1.24 -10.47 -6.60
N GLU A 65 1.24 -10.89 -7.86
CA GLU A 65 0.37 -10.30 -8.89
C GLU A 65 -1.11 -10.62 -8.63
N HIS A 66 -1.39 -11.82 -8.12
CA HIS A 66 -2.74 -12.28 -7.82
C HIS A 66 -2.74 -13.03 -6.51
N VAL A 67 -3.72 -12.73 -5.66
CA VAL A 67 -3.89 -13.43 -4.39
C VAL A 67 -5.37 -13.71 -4.17
N LEU A 68 -5.65 -14.83 -3.49
CA LEU A 68 -6.98 -15.10 -2.99
C LEU A 68 -7.28 -14.16 -1.83
N LYS A 69 -8.54 -13.89 -1.60
CA LYS A 69 -8.98 -12.95 -0.56
C LYS A 69 -8.34 -13.23 0.81
N ASN A 70 -8.27 -14.51 1.18
CA ASN A 70 -7.71 -14.89 2.49
C ASN A 70 -6.20 -14.74 2.57
N ASP A 71 -5.50 -14.69 1.43
CA ASP A 71 -4.05 -14.61 1.37
C ASP A 71 -3.54 -13.17 1.24
N ALA A 72 -4.42 -12.22 0.91
CA ALA A 72 -4.02 -10.84 0.69
C ALA A 72 -3.36 -10.23 1.93
N LYS A 73 -3.82 -10.57 3.12
CA LYS A 73 -3.27 -10.08 4.38
C LYS A 73 -1.86 -10.57 4.68
N GLU A 74 -1.38 -11.59 3.98
CA GLU A 74 -0.02 -12.08 4.10
C GLU A 74 0.99 -11.19 3.37
N MET A 75 0.51 -10.30 2.50
CA MET A 75 1.37 -9.41 1.74
C MET A 75 1.92 -8.26 2.59
N PHE A 76 1.35 -8.01 3.74
CA PHE A 76 1.76 -6.91 4.60
C PHE A 76 1.56 -7.24 6.07
N GLU A 77 2.24 -6.48 6.92
CA GLU A 77 2.06 -6.52 8.37
C GLU A 77 1.79 -5.10 8.84
N ILE A 78 0.77 -4.94 9.69
CA ILE A 78 0.47 -3.64 10.29
C ILE A 78 1.50 -3.38 11.40
N ILE A 79 2.13 -2.22 11.36
CA ILE A 79 3.14 -1.82 12.32
C ILE A 79 2.55 -0.68 13.17
N GLU A 80 2.76 -0.76 14.45
CA GLU A 80 2.35 0.30 15.37
C GLU A 80 3.48 1.29 15.67
#